data_cffa8fbddac822a41fe59c2ecc171f6d
#
_entry.id   cffa8fbddac822a41fe59c2ecc171f6d
#
_cell.length_a   1.000
_cell.length_b   1.000
_cell.length_c   1.000
_cell.angle_alpha   90.00
_cell.angle_beta   90.00
_cell.angle_gamma   90.00
#
_symmetry.space_group_name_H-M   'P 1'
#
loop_
_entity.id
_entity.type
_entity.pdbx_description
1 polymer ?
#
loop_
_entity_poly.entity_id
_entity_poly.type
_entity_poly.pdbx_seq_one_letter_code
_entity_poly.pdbx_strand_id
1 'polypeptide(L)'
;MPPEDDRTEPPLTGDEVPLLTGFLEYQRQTLAWKCAGLTPQQLATRAVPTSELTLLGMVRHLAAVETGWLVGFGGLPYDIWPDVVRDRDEQFRVDPDTVTQQDVDAAWATWHAATEAVRKVVDQLPLDTADRPWGRDDEFSLRWVLLHLVEEYARHNGHADLLREAVDGVTGE
;
A
#
# COMPACT_ATOMS: atom_id res chain seq x y z
N MET A 1 4.49 -12.79 -19.98
CA MET A 1 5.84 -12.88 -19.41
C MET A 1 5.85 -11.93 -18.22
N PRO A 2 6.28 -12.37 -17.03
CA PRO A 2 6.32 -11.49 -15.87
C PRO A 2 7.17 -10.24 -16.20
N PRO A 3 6.88 -9.08 -15.59
CA PRO A 3 7.74 -7.91 -15.71
C PRO A 3 9.13 -8.23 -15.17
N GLU A 4 10.15 -7.53 -15.67
CA GLU A 4 11.51 -7.64 -15.15
C GLU A 4 11.51 -7.24 -13.66
N ASP A 5 12.25 -7.99 -12.84
CA ASP A 5 12.39 -7.68 -11.43
C ASP A 5 13.51 -6.66 -11.25
N ASP A 6 13.13 -5.41 -11.05
CA ASP A 6 14.01 -4.27 -10.82
C ASP A 6 13.94 -3.74 -9.37
N ARG A 7 13.32 -4.52 -8.46
CA ARG A 7 13.17 -4.15 -7.04
C ARG A 7 14.53 -4.02 -6.36
N THR A 8 14.64 -3.03 -5.51
CA THR A 8 15.85 -2.77 -4.73
C THR A 8 15.80 -3.56 -3.43
N GLU A 9 16.73 -4.51 -3.27
CA GLU A 9 16.85 -5.29 -2.04
C GLU A 9 17.13 -4.40 -0.81
N PRO A 10 16.50 -4.68 0.34
CA PRO A 10 16.81 -3.97 1.57
C PRO A 10 18.27 -4.20 1.99
N PRO A 11 18.91 -3.24 2.69
CA PRO A 11 20.27 -3.42 3.17
C PRO A 11 20.35 -4.59 4.16
N LEU A 12 21.43 -5.41 4.04
CA LEU A 12 21.63 -6.59 4.89
C LEU A 12 22.12 -6.23 6.30
N THR A 13 22.72 -5.06 6.44
CA THR A 13 23.29 -4.54 7.70
C THR A 13 23.19 -3.01 7.70
N GLY A 14 23.29 -2.39 8.86
CA GLY A 14 23.30 -0.93 8.98
C GLY A 14 22.42 -0.42 10.12
N ASP A 15 22.18 0.88 10.11
CA ASP A 15 21.35 1.54 11.10
C ASP A 15 19.87 1.19 10.94
N GLU A 16 19.09 1.39 12.00
CA GLU A 16 17.68 1.00 12.08
C GLU A 16 16.81 1.68 10.99
N VAL A 17 16.98 2.98 10.78
CA VAL A 17 16.16 3.72 9.80
C VAL A 17 16.36 3.17 8.38
N PRO A 18 17.58 3.03 7.84
CA PRO A 18 17.80 2.42 6.52
C PRO A 18 17.26 0.99 6.41
N LEU A 19 17.34 0.18 7.48
CA LEU A 19 16.78 -1.18 7.46
C LEU A 19 15.25 -1.14 7.36
N LEU A 20 14.56 -0.40 8.23
CA LEU A 20 13.11 -0.31 8.23
C LEU A 20 12.57 0.27 6.92
N THR A 21 13.15 1.37 6.45
CA THR A 21 12.73 1.99 5.20
C THR A 21 13.06 1.14 3.99
N GLY A 22 14.18 0.45 3.98
CA GLY A 22 14.56 -0.48 2.91
C GLY A 22 13.55 -1.62 2.76
N PHE A 23 13.15 -2.26 3.88
CA PHE A 23 12.11 -3.29 3.85
C PHE A 23 10.75 -2.73 3.39
N LEU A 24 10.37 -1.54 3.85
CA LEU A 24 9.12 -0.92 3.43
C LEU A 24 9.13 -0.60 1.93
N GLU A 25 10.22 -0.04 1.40
CA GLU A 25 10.35 0.26 -0.03
C GLU A 25 10.33 -1.02 -0.88
N TYR A 26 10.99 -2.09 -0.44
CA TYR A 26 10.94 -3.38 -1.14
C TYR A 26 9.50 -3.91 -1.22
N GLN A 27 8.74 -3.83 -0.13
CA GLN A 27 7.35 -4.23 -0.11
C GLN A 27 6.46 -3.36 -1.02
N ARG A 28 6.70 -2.05 -1.07
CA ARG A 28 6.01 -1.12 -1.97
C ARG A 28 6.29 -1.45 -3.44
N GLN A 29 7.55 -1.69 -3.77
CA GLN A 29 7.97 -2.11 -5.12
C GLN A 29 7.36 -3.47 -5.49
N THR A 30 7.24 -4.38 -4.54
CA THR A 30 6.58 -5.67 -4.75
C THR A 30 5.11 -5.49 -5.15
N LEU A 31 4.34 -4.64 -4.45
CA LEU A 31 2.97 -4.33 -4.84
C LEU A 31 2.89 -3.79 -6.27
N ALA A 32 3.75 -2.83 -6.61
CA ALA A 32 3.79 -2.24 -7.94
C ALA A 32 4.12 -3.28 -9.01
N TRP A 33 5.11 -4.13 -8.75
CA TRP A 33 5.51 -5.22 -9.63
C TRP A 33 4.38 -6.25 -9.85
N LYS A 34 3.64 -6.61 -8.78
CA LYS A 34 2.47 -7.51 -8.89
C LYS A 34 1.31 -6.93 -9.71
N CYS A 35 1.22 -5.62 -9.82
CA CYS A 35 0.19 -4.93 -10.62
C CYS A 35 0.65 -4.59 -12.05
N ALA A 36 1.96 -4.69 -12.34
CA ALA A 36 2.53 -4.24 -13.59
C ALA A 36 2.01 -5.02 -14.82
N GLY A 37 1.71 -4.29 -15.91
CA GLY A 37 1.31 -4.86 -17.20
C GLY A 37 -0.12 -5.39 -17.28
N LEU A 38 -0.92 -5.24 -16.21
CA LEU A 38 -2.33 -5.62 -16.19
C LEU A 38 -3.22 -4.49 -16.72
N THR A 39 -4.31 -4.86 -17.38
CA THR A 39 -5.36 -3.91 -17.80
C THR A 39 -6.19 -3.46 -16.57
N PRO A 40 -6.95 -2.35 -16.67
CA PRO A 40 -7.87 -1.93 -15.63
C PRO A 40 -8.83 -3.03 -15.17
N GLN A 41 -9.39 -3.78 -16.12
CA GLN A 41 -10.30 -4.89 -15.86
C GLN A 41 -9.62 -6.03 -15.10
N GLN A 42 -8.39 -6.37 -15.47
CA GLN A 42 -7.60 -7.38 -14.78
C GLN A 42 -7.25 -6.96 -13.35
N LEU A 43 -6.87 -5.68 -13.15
CA LEU A 43 -6.61 -5.12 -11.82
C LEU A 43 -7.85 -5.11 -10.91
N ALA A 44 -9.05 -5.00 -11.49
CA ALA A 44 -10.32 -4.99 -10.78
C ALA A 44 -10.97 -6.39 -10.67
N THR A 45 -10.35 -7.44 -11.23
CA THR A 45 -10.91 -8.79 -11.23
C THR A 45 -10.90 -9.40 -9.83
N ARG A 46 -12.06 -9.90 -9.37
CA ARG A 46 -12.20 -10.76 -8.17
C ARG A 46 -11.81 -12.18 -8.53
N ALA A 47 -10.51 -12.45 -8.55
CA ALA A 47 -9.98 -13.72 -9.05
C ALA A 47 -10.18 -14.90 -8.07
N VAL A 48 -10.43 -14.62 -6.78
CA VAL A 48 -10.75 -15.64 -5.77
C VAL A 48 -12.25 -15.58 -5.47
N PRO A 49 -13.05 -16.64 -5.78
CA PRO A 49 -14.51 -16.57 -5.79
C PRO A 49 -15.19 -16.16 -4.49
N THR A 50 -14.55 -16.39 -3.34
CA THR A 50 -15.09 -16.09 -2.00
C THR A 50 -14.52 -14.77 -1.42
N SER A 51 -13.71 -14.05 -2.18
CA SER A 51 -13.02 -12.83 -1.73
C SER A 51 -13.47 -11.60 -2.52
N GLU A 52 -13.60 -10.49 -1.82
CA GLU A 52 -13.81 -9.17 -2.44
C GLU A 52 -12.49 -8.49 -2.87
N LEU A 53 -11.34 -9.10 -2.55
CA LEU A 53 -10.05 -8.52 -2.83
C LEU A 53 -9.77 -8.45 -4.33
N THR A 54 -9.26 -7.30 -4.76
CA THR A 54 -8.73 -7.05 -6.09
C THR A 54 -7.37 -6.37 -6.00
N LEU A 55 -6.53 -6.48 -7.02
CA LEU A 55 -5.23 -5.81 -7.03
C LEU A 55 -5.39 -4.28 -6.94
N LEU A 56 -6.33 -3.69 -7.68
CA LEU A 56 -6.58 -2.24 -7.61
C LEU A 56 -7.14 -1.83 -6.24
N GLY A 57 -7.99 -2.67 -5.64
CA GLY A 57 -8.48 -2.46 -4.29
C GLY A 57 -7.35 -2.43 -3.25
N MET A 58 -6.32 -3.27 -3.43
CA MET A 58 -5.14 -3.26 -2.55
C MET A 58 -4.31 -1.99 -2.69
N VAL A 59 -4.12 -1.47 -3.90
CA VAL A 59 -3.45 -0.18 -4.12
C VAL A 59 -4.19 0.94 -3.37
N ARG A 60 -5.52 0.99 -3.47
CA ARG A 60 -6.37 1.96 -2.75
C ARG A 60 -6.29 1.76 -1.24
N HIS A 61 -6.35 0.51 -0.78
CA HIS A 61 -6.24 0.17 0.62
C HIS A 61 -4.92 0.64 1.23
N LEU A 62 -3.81 0.26 0.61
CA LEU A 62 -2.48 0.60 1.14
C LEU A 62 -2.19 2.10 1.09
N ALA A 63 -2.71 2.83 0.10
CA ALA A 63 -2.70 4.29 0.12
C ALA A 63 -3.45 4.87 1.33
N ALA A 64 -4.63 4.32 1.65
CA ALA A 64 -5.41 4.73 2.81
C ALA A 64 -4.73 4.36 4.13
N VAL A 65 -4.09 3.20 4.22
CA VAL A 65 -3.33 2.76 5.40
C VAL A 65 -2.16 3.71 5.67
N GLU A 66 -1.33 4.01 4.66
CA GLU A 66 -0.22 4.95 4.81
C GLU A 66 -0.69 6.33 5.26
N THR A 67 -1.70 6.88 4.58
CA THR A 67 -2.27 8.18 4.91
C THR A 67 -2.82 8.21 6.33
N GLY A 68 -3.59 7.20 6.69
CA GLY A 68 -4.25 7.13 7.99
C GLY A 68 -3.27 7.11 9.16
N TRP A 69 -2.19 6.34 9.06
CA TRP A 69 -1.17 6.30 10.12
C TRP A 69 -0.33 7.56 10.23
N LEU A 70 -0.29 8.39 9.17
CA LEU A 70 0.48 9.65 9.17
C LEU A 70 -0.30 10.87 9.65
N VAL A 71 -1.60 10.80 9.83
CA VAL A 71 -2.43 11.98 10.21
C VAL A 71 -1.89 12.65 11.46
N GLY A 72 -1.48 11.89 12.46
CA GLY A 72 -0.90 12.41 13.70
C GLY A 72 0.51 13.00 13.57
N PHE A 73 1.30 12.55 12.58
CA PHE A 73 2.69 12.97 12.37
C PHE A 73 2.84 14.13 11.37
N GLY A 74 1.75 14.89 11.12
CA GLY A 74 1.77 15.99 10.15
C GLY A 74 1.74 15.53 8.69
N GLY A 75 1.28 14.31 8.46
CA GLY A 75 1.07 13.75 7.12
C GLY A 75 -0.12 14.34 6.38
N LEU A 76 -0.50 13.69 5.28
CA LEU A 76 -1.59 14.13 4.44
C LEU A 76 -2.94 14.13 5.21
N PRO A 77 -3.88 15.05 4.86
CA PRO A 77 -5.22 15.02 5.41
C PRO A 77 -5.90 13.67 5.14
N TYR A 78 -6.65 13.16 6.13
CA TYR A 78 -7.33 11.87 6.03
C TYR A 78 -8.53 11.85 5.06
N ASP A 79 -8.93 13.01 4.57
CA ASP A 79 -10.06 13.22 3.66
C ASP A 79 -9.78 12.88 2.19
N ILE A 80 -8.58 12.36 1.86
CA ILE A 80 -8.22 11.94 0.49
C ILE A 80 -9.20 10.91 -0.09
N TRP A 81 -9.77 10.07 0.77
CA TRP A 81 -10.77 9.06 0.41
C TRP A 81 -12.00 9.17 1.33
N PRO A 82 -12.91 10.13 1.11
CA PRO A 82 -14.06 10.35 1.99
C PRO A 82 -14.95 9.12 2.17
N ASP A 83 -15.08 8.30 1.13
CA ASP A 83 -15.92 7.10 1.16
C ASP A 83 -15.27 5.96 1.95
N VAL A 84 -13.94 5.84 1.93
CA VAL A 84 -13.17 4.89 2.74
C VAL A 84 -13.30 5.16 4.24
N VAL A 85 -13.46 6.43 4.64
CA VAL A 85 -13.70 6.81 6.04
C VAL A 85 -15.07 6.32 6.54
N ARG A 86 -16.06 6.28 5.65
CA ARG A 86 -17.44 5.85 5.99
C ARG A 86 -17.61 4.33 5.97
N ASP A 87 -16.98 3.67 5.01
CA ASP A 87 -17.02 2.22 4.84
C ASP A 87 -15.60 1.71 4.55
N ARG A 88 -15.05 0.98 5.51
CA ARG A 88 -13.67 0.45 5.43
C ARG A 88 -13.48 -0.53 4.26
N ASP A 89 -14.55 -1.14 3.78
CA ASP A 89 -14.52 -2.08 2.66
C ASP A 89 -14.68 -1.39 1.29
N GLU A 90 -15.07 -0.10 1.26
CA GLU A 90 -15.29 0.65 0.02
C GLU A 90 -14.04 0.71 -0.87
N GLN A 91 -12.87 0.76 -0.27
CA GLN A 91 -11.59 0.73 -0.99
C GLN A 91 -11.41 -0.51 -1.87
N PHE A 92 -12.00 -1.66 -1.46
CA PHE A 92 -11.91 -2.93 -2.21
C PHE A 92 -12.98 -3.08 -3.27
N ARG A 93 -14.05 -2.26 -3.24
CA ARG A 93 -15.14 -2.32 -4.20
C ARG A 93 -14.75 -1.61 -5.49
N VAL A 94 -14.25 -2.40 -6.43
CA VAL A 94 -13.94 -1.98 -7.79
C VAL A 94 -14.73 -2.85 -8.73
N ASP A 95 -15.52 -2.22 -9.60
CA ASP A 95 -16.33 -2.91 -10.60
C ASP A 95 -15.51 -3.10 -11.88
N PRO A 96 -15.18 -4.35 -12.27
CA PRO A 96 -14.37 -4.62 -13.46
C PRO A 96 -15.07 -4.21 -14.77
N ASP A 97 -16.41 -4.09 -14.78
CA ASP A 97 -17.15 -3.73 -15.98
C ASP A 97 -17.14 -2.21 -16.26
N THR A 98 -16.88 -1.40 -15.24
CA THR A 98 -16.91 0.08 -15.36
C THR A 98 -15.58 0.75 -15.12
N VAL A 99 -14.60 0.06 -14.53
CA VAL A 99 -13.28 0.63 -14.25
C VAL A 99 -12.56 1.10 -15.50
N THR A 100 -11.95 2.29 -15.41
CA THR A 100 -11.22 2.92 -16.50
C THR A 100 -9.72 3.05 -16.17
N GLN A 101 -8.90 3.37 -17.18
CA GLN A 101 -7.49 3.71 -16.95
C GLN A 101 -7.36 4.94 -16.05
N GLN A 102 -8.27 5.90 -16.13
CA GLN A 102 -8.25 7.08 -15.26
C GLN A 102 -8.43 6.72 -13.77
N ASP A 103 -9.25 5.70 -13.45
CA ASP A 103 -9.43 5.23 -12.07
C ASP A 103 -8.15 4.57 -11.55
N VAL A 104 -7.48 3.80 -12.40
CA VAL A 104 -6.17 3.18 -12.09
C VAL A 104 -5.12 4.27 -11.84
N ASP A 105 -5.01 5.25 -12.73
CA ASP A 105 -4.04 6.34 -12.63
C ASP A 105 -4.29 7.18 -11.36
N ALA A 106 -5.55 7.42 -11.01
CA ALA A 106 -5.93 8.13 -9.79
C ALA A 106 -5.54 7.35 -8.52
N ALA A 107 -5.75 6.04 -8.51
CA ALA A 107 -5.36 5.19 -7.38
C ALA A 107 -3.84 5.21 -7.18
N TRP A 108 -3.06 5.07 -8.26
CA TRP A 108 -1.60 5.15 -8.19
C TRP A 108 -1.09 6.53 -7.78
N ALA A 109 -1.69 7.61 -8.30
CA ALA A 109 -1.32 8.97 -7.91
C ALA A 109 -1.51 9.19 -6.40
N THR A 110 -2.62 8.69 -5.84
CA THR A 110 -2.88 8.77 -4.40
C THR A 110 -1.90 7.94 -3.60
N TRP A 111 -1.61 6.71 -4.04
CA TRP A 111 -0.62 5.85 -3.39
C TRP A 111 0.77 6.49 -3.41
N HIS A 112 1.21 7.07 -4.53
CA HIS A 112 2.49 7.78 -4.61
C HIS A 112 2.54 9.00 -3.67
N ALA A 113 1.46 9.77 -3.58
CA ALA A 113 1.39 10.90 -2.66
C ALA A 113 1.49 10.46 -1.19
N ALA A 114 0.81 9.35 -0.83
CA ALA A 114 0.87 8.78 0.52
C ALA A 114 2.27 8.26 0.87
N THR A 115 2.89 7.48 -0.01
CA THR A 115 4.25 6.95 0.21
C THR A 115 5.29 8.06 0.32
N GLU A 116 5.18 9.12 -0.48
CA GLU A 116 6.05 10.28 -0.41
C GLU A 116 5.88 11.05 0.90
N ALA A 117 4.66 11.14 1.43
CA ALA A 117 4.40 11.75 2.73
C ALA A 117 5.08 10.97 3.87
N VAL A 118 5.05 9.63 3.84
CA VAL A 118 5.78 8.80 4.81
C VAL A 118 7.28 9.05 4.74
N ARG A 119 7.88 9.09 3.54
CA ARG A 119 9.31 9.39 3.38
C ARG A 119 9.68 10.71 4.03
N LYS A 120 8.90 11.78 3.78
CA LYS A 120 9.13 13.10 4.37
C LYS A 120 9.04 13.11 5.89
N VAL A 121 8.08 12.38 6.45
CA VAL A 121 7.94 12.26 7.92
C VAL A 121 9.16 11.55 8.51
N VAL A 122 9.62 10.46 7.89
CA VAL A 122 10.81 9.70 8.35
C VAL A 122 12.08 10.54 8.25
N ASP A 123 12.22 11.37 7.22
CA ASP A 123 13.37 12.26 7.06
C ASP A 123 13.41 13.39 8.11
N GLN A 124 12.26 13.75 8.67
CA GLN A 124 12.12 14.91 9.57
C GLN A 124 12.02 14.54 11.05
N LEU A 125 11.52 13.34 11.37
CA LEU A 125 11.19 12.98 12.74
C LEU A 125 11.99 11.77 13.23
N PRO A 126 12.48 11.79 14.49
CA PRO A 126 13.04 10.61 15.12
C PRO A 126 12.03 9.46 15.21
N LEU A 127 12.50 8.22 15.12
CA LEU A 127 11.66 7.02 15.24
C LEU A 127 10.89 6.92 16.57
N ASP A 128 11.37 7.53 17.62
CA ASP A 128 10.72 7.57 18.95
C ASP A 128 9.66 8.66 19.08
N THR A 129 9.48 9.50 18.04
CA THR A 129 8.36 10.45 18.00
C THR A 129 7.06 9.70 18.09
N ALA A 130 6.19 10.08 19.04
CA ALA A 130 4.90 9.44 19.27
C ALA A 130 3.76 10.41 19.00
N ASP A 131 2.67 9.89 18.46
CA ASP A 131 1.43 10.62 18.23
C ASP A 131 0.22 9.69 18.31
N ARG A 132 -1.00 10.25 18.19
CA ARG A 132 -2.30 9.54 18.27
C ARG A 132 -3.01 9.56 16.93
N PRO A 133 -2.63 8.67 15.97
CA PRO A 133 -3.32 8.58 14.69
C PRO A 133 -4.83 8.39 14.87
N TRP A 134 -5.62 9.04 14.00
CA TRP A 134 -7.09 8.98 14.02
C TRP A 134 -7.77 9.38 15.35
N GLY A 135 -7.11 10.19 16.20
CA GLY A 135 -7.67 10.58 17.49
C GLY A 135 -7.86 9.40 18.48
N ARG A 136 -7.05 8.35 18.31
CA ARG A 136 -7.02 7.22 19.26
C ARG A 136 -6.53 7.69 20.65
N ASP A 137 -6.92 6.96 21.68
CA ASP A 137 -6.44 7.21 23.04
C ASP A 137 -4.98 6.77 23.23
N ASP A 138 -4.56 5.74 22.48
CA ASP A 138 -3.21 5.20 22.51
C ASP A 138 -2.22 6.01 21.67
N GLU A 139 -0.99 6.14 22.16
CA GLU A 139 0.14 6.70 21.44
C GLU A 139 0.89 5.62 20.68
N PHE A 140 1.31 5.94 19.45
CA PHE A 140 2.11 5.08 18.59
C PHE A 140 3.39 5.81 18.20
N SER A 141 4.54 5.16 18.36
CA SER A 141 5.79 5.73 17.84
C SER A 141 5.89 5.59 16.32
N LEU A 142 6.64 6.47 15.68
CA LEU A 142 6.92 6.37 14.25
C LEU A 142 7.55 5.01 13.90
N ARG A 143 8.42 4.49 14.76
CA ARG A 143 8.99 3.12 14.64
C ARG A 143 7.90 2.07 14.54
N TRP A 144 6.92 2.11 15.45
CA TRP A 144 5.80 1.17 15.45
C TRP A 144 4.99 1.28 14.15
N VAL A 145 4.73 2.51 13.70
CA VAL A 145 3.99 2.75 12.45
C VAL A 145 4.73 2.17 11.24
N LEU A 146 6.05 2.37 11.14
CA LEU A 146 6.83 1.80 10.03
C LEU A 146 6.83 0.27 10.04
N LEU A 147 6.96 -0.36 11.21
CA LEU A 147 6.85 -1.81 11.35
C LEU A 147 5.47 -2.32 10.95
N HIS A 148 4.42 -1.61 11.35
CA HIS A 148 3.05 -1.94 10.99
C HIS A 148 2.80 -1.78 9.48
N LEU A 149 3.36 -0.75 8.84
CA LEU A 149 3.30 -0.62 7.39
C LEU A 149 3.99 -1.78 6.68
N VAL A 150 5.17 -2.21 7.14
CA VAL A 150 5.85 -3.41 6.59
C VAL A 150 4.96 -4.65 6.73
N GLU A 151 4.31 -4.85 7.89
CA GLU A 151 3.37 -5.95 8.13
C GLU A 151 2.17 -5.90 7.18
N GLU A 152 1.55 -4.74 7.03
CA GLU A 152 0.39 -4.55 6.13
C GLU A 152 0.75 -4.87 4.68
N TYR A 153 1.86 -4.31 4.18
CA TYR A 153 2.33 -4.62 2.83
C TYR A 153 2.69 -6.09 2.65
N ALA A 154 3.42 -6.71 3.58
CA ALA A 154 3.80 -8.12 3.48
C ALA A 154 2.56 -9.04 3.42
N ARG A 155 1.55 -8.76 4.25
CA ARG A 155 0.26 -9.47 4.24
C ARG A 155 -0.44 -9.33 2.90
N HIS A 156 -0.56 -8.10 2.39
CA HIS A 156 -1.27 -7.82 1.16
C HIS A 156 -0.50 -8.23 -0.09
N ASN A 157 0.82 -8.24 -0.08
CA ASN A 157 1.63 -8.81 -1.16
C ASN A 157 1.42 -10.33 -1.28
N GLY A 158 1.31 -11.05 -0.16
CA GLY A 158 0.91 -12.47 -0.19
C GLY A 158 -0.50 -12.71 -0.79
N HIS A 159 -1.45 -11.79 -0.56
CA HIS A 159 -2.74 -11.83 -1.27
C HIS A 159 -2.58 -11.50 -2.76
N ALA A 160 -1.74 -10.51 -3.09
CA ALA A 160 -1.48 -10.11 -4.47
C ALA A 160 -0.84 -11.22 -5.29
N ASP A 161 0.00 -12.07 -4.68
CA ASP A 161 0.56 -13.25 -5.33
C ASP A 161 -0.54 -14.18 -5.86
N LEU A 162 -1.48 -14.54 -5.00
CA LEU A 162 -2.58 -15.44 -5.36
C LEU A 162 -3.53 -14.79 -6.38
N LEU A 163 -3.81 -13.49 -6.24
CA LEU A 163 -4.65 -12.78 -7.18
C LEU A 163 -3.98 -12.66 -8.54
N ARG A 164 -2.69 -12.35 -8.61
CA ARG A 164 -1.94 -12.26 -9.85
C ARG A 164 -1.93 -13.59 -10.59
N GLU A 165 -1.59 -14.67 -9.90
CA GLU A 165 -1.59 -16.01 -10.48
C GLU A 165 -2.97 -16.39 -11.02
N ALA A 166 -4.05 -16.08 -10.28
CA ALA A 166 -5.42 -16.38 -10.70
C ALA A 166 -5.91 -15.51 -11.88
N VAL A 167 -5.36 -14.29 -12.05
CA VAL A 167 -5.74 -13.36 -13.14
C VAL A 167 -5.08 -13.74 -14.47
N ASP A 168 -3.79 -14.04 -14.49
CA ASP A 168 -3.04 -14.24 -15.73
C ASP A 168 -2.02 -15.39 -15.71
N GLY A 169 -1.96 -16.16 -14.61
CA GLY A 169 -1.07 -17.31 -14.45
C GLY A 169 0.38 -16.94 -14.15
N VAL A 170 0.70 -15.64 -13.96
CA VAL A 170 2.05 -15.20 -13.64
C VAL A 170 2.30 -15.43 -12.15
N THR A 171 3.28 -16.31 -11.88
CA THR A 171 3.85 -16.52 -10.53
C THR A 171 5.17 -15.78 -10.42
N GLY A 172 5.52 -15.37 -9.24
CA GLY A 172 6.82 -14.77 -8.99
C GLY A 172 6.93 -14.36 -7.52
N GLU A 173 8.14 -14.28 -7.04
CA GLU A 173 8.45 -13.77 -5.70
C GLU A 173 8.40 -12.25 -5.66
#